data_d0d16dc27c8672d8c9c0bbd4405241bf
#
_entry.id   d0d16dc27c8672d8c9c0bbd4405241bf
#
_cell.length_a   1.000
_cell.length_b   1.000
_cell.length_c   1.000
_cell.angle_alpha   90.00
_cell.angle_beta   90.00
_cell.angle_gamma   90.00
#
_symmetry.space_group_name_H-M   'P 1'
#
loop_
_entity.id
_entity.type
_entity.pdbx_description
1 polymer ?
#
loop_
_entity_poly.entity_id
_entity_poly.type
_entity_poly.pdbx_seq_one_letter_code
_entity_poly.pdbx_strand_id
1 'polypeptide(L)'
;MQFDYFYCPQSEGFSFYRVPKLLVKDRQFSPLSPNAKLLYGLLLDRMSLSLKNDWYDEQGRAYVYYAIAEICEDFGCCRVTAAKLLAELDKHTGIGLIERKKQGQVSR
;
A
#
# COMPACT_ATOMS: atom_id res chain seq x y z
N MET A 1 -11.29 0.62 25.15
CA MET A 1 -12.10 0.58 23.91
C MET A 1 -12.75 -0.79 23.77
N GLN A 2 -14.02 -0.81 23.49
CA GLN A 2 -14.75 -2.07 23.28
C GLN A 2 -15.24 -2.16 21.85
N PHE A 3 -15.26 -3.39 21.33
CA PHE A 3 -15.76 -3.68 20.00
C PHE A 3 -16.89 -4.69 20.12
N ASP A 4 -17.99 -4.42 19.43
CA ASP A 4 -19.12 -5.34 19.38
C ASP A 4 -18.82 -6.52 18.47
N TYR A 5 -19.52 -7.62 18.67
CA TYR A 5 -19.46 -8.75 17.75
C TYR A 5 -20.00 -8.34 16.38
N PHE A 6 -19.45 -8.96 15.32
CA PHE A 6 -19.99 -8.76 13.99
C PHE A 6 -21.26 -9.57 13.81
N TYR A 7 -22.28 -8.87 13.31
CA TYR A 7 -23.51 -9.50 12.84
C TYR A 7 -23.59 -9.25 11.33
N CYS A 8 -24.24 -10.16 10.61
CA CYS A 8 -24.23 -10.16 9.15
C CYS A 8 -24.38 -8.81 8.46
N PRO A 9 -25.32 -7.93 8.79
CA PRO A 9 -25.42 -6.63 8.11
C PRO A 9 -24.38 -5.61 8.52
N GLN A 10 -23.73 -5.78 9.66
CA GLN A 10 -22.83 -4.76 10.22
C GLN A 10 -21.49 -4.66 9.49
N SER A 11 -21.05 -5.77 8.89
CA SER A 11 -19.79 -5.77 8.15
C SER A 11 -19.81 -4.83 6.94
N GLU A 12 -20.97 -4.51 6.42
CA GLU A 12 -21.12 -3.61 5.28
C GLU A 12 -20.84 -2.16 5.63
N GLY A 13 -20.86 -1.81 6.93
CA GLY A 13 -20.58 -0.46 7.40
C GLY A 13 -19.11 -0.07 7.41
N PHE A 14 -18.20 -1.00 7.14
CA PHE A 14 -16.77 -0.75 7.18
C PHE A 14 -16.20 -0.48 5.79
N SER A 15 -15.24 0.44 5.73
CA SER A 15 -14.36 0.58 4.57
C SER A 15 -13.16 -0.34 4.74
N PHE A 16 -12.66 -0.87 3.65
CA PHE A 16 -11.58 -1.86 3.69
C PHE A 16 -10.44 -1.49 2.75
N TYR A 17 -9.23 -1.79 3.19
CA TYR A 17 -8.10 -1.92 2.30
C TYR A 17 -8.06 -3.36 1.79
N ARG A 18 -7.72 -3.52 0.52
CA ARG A 18 -7.64 -4.84 -0.10
C ARG A 18 -6.19 -5.26 -0.26
N VAL A 19 -5.82 -6.34 0.42
CA VAL A 19 -4.49 -6.94 0.27
C VAL A 19 -4.65 -8.18 -0.60
N PRO A 20 -3.95 -8.27 -1.73
CA PRO A 20 -4.06 -9.46 -2.58
C PRO A 20 -3.68 -10.72 -1.81
N LYS A 21 -4.50 -11.75 -1.90
CA LYS A 21 -4.24 -13.03 -1.25
C LYS A 21 -2.90 -13.61 -1.69
N LEU A 22 -2.49 -13.34 -2.92
CA LEU A 22 -1.23 -13.78 -3.48
C LEU A 22 -0.03 -13.40 -2.61
N LEU A 23 -0.04 -12.18 -2.04
CA LEU A 23 1.04 -11.72 -1.19
C LEU A 23 1.19 -12.53 0.09
N VAL A 24 0.09 -13.14 0.54
CA VAL A 24 0.08 -13.96 1.76
C VAL A 24 0.34 -15.43 1.44
N LYS A 25 -0.19 -15.92 0.32
CA LYS A 25 -0.21 -17.35 0.00
C LYS A 25 0.95 -17.83 -0.87
N ASP A 26 1.49 -16.97 -1.74
CA ASP A 26 2.54 -17.36 -2.66
C ASP A 26 3.92 -17.22 -1.99
N ARG A 27 4.73 -18.26 -2.11
CA ARG A 27 6.06 -18.31 -1.46
C ARG A 27 7.03 -17.25 -1.97
N GLN A 28 6.87 -16.78 -3.19
CA GLN A 28 7.76 -15.74 -3.73
C GLN A 28 7.70 -14.44 -2.93
N PHE A 29 6.59 -14.21 -2.21
CA PHE A 29 6.40 -13.02 -1.38
C PHE A 29 6.71 -13.27 0.10
N SER A 30 7.22 -14.44 0.45
CA SER A 30 7.57 -14.75 1.84
C SER A 30 8.63 -13.80 2.44
N PRO A 31 9.58 -13.22 1.66
CA PRO A 31 10.52 -12.26 2.23
C PRO A 31 9.90 -10.92 2.62
N LEU A 32 8.71 -10.60 2.11
CA LEU A 32 8.04 -9.35 2.48
C LEU A 32 7.52 -9.42 3.90
N SER A 33 7.75 -8.35 4.66
CA SER A 33 7.16 -8.23 6.00
C SER A 33 5.65 -8.06 5.90
N PRO A 34 4.90 -8.45 6.95
CA PRO A 34 3.45 -8.20 6.96
C PRO A 34 3.07 -6.73 6.77
N ASN A 35 3.86 -5.82 7.33
CA ASN A 35 3.62 -4.39 7.18
C ASN A 35 3.83 -3.92 5.75
N ALA A 36 4.80 -4.47 5.04
CA ALA A 36 5.00 -4.15 3.62
C ALA A 36 3.81 -4.62 2.78
N LYS A 37 3.25 -5.79 3.08
CA LYS A 37 2.05 -6.29 2.42
C LYS A 37 0.85 -5.38 2.68
N LEU A 38 0.70 -4.91 3.91
CA LEU A 38 -0.35 -3.95 4.27
C LEU A 38 -0.15 -2.64 3.52
N LEU A 39 1.07 -2.13 3.48
CA LEU A 39 1.37 -0.90 2.75
C LEU A 39 0.98 -1.02 1.27
N TYR A 40 1.24 -2.17 0.67
CA TYR A 40 0.84 -2.39 -0.72
C TYR A 40 -0.68 -2.29 -0.87
N GLY A 41 -1.44 -2.80 0.09
CA GLY A 41 -2.90 -2.67 0.11
C GLY A 41 -3.35 -1.20 0.15
N LEU A 42 -2.68 -0.38 0.96
CA LEU A 42 -2.97 1.05 1.02
C LEU A 42 -2.62 1.76 -0.29
N LEU A 43 -1.52 1.35 -0.93
CA LEU A 43 -1.13 1.90 -2.23
C LEU A 43 -2.15 1.53 -3.32
N LEU A 44 -2.66 0.31 -3.31
CA LEU A 44 -3.70 -0.09 -4.26
C LEU A 44 -4.99 0.71 -4.08
N ASP A 45 -5.34 1.04 -2.84
CA ASP A 45 -6.48 1.90 -2.56
C ASP A 45 -6.30 3.28 -3.19
N ARG A 46 -5.12 3.87 -3.06
CA ARG A 46 -4.82 5.15 -3.70
C ARG A 46 -4.79 5.05 -5.22
N MET A 47 -4.36 3.90 -5.77
CA MET A 47 -4.39 3.66 -7.21
C MET A 47 -5.81 3.74 -7.78
N SER A 48 -6.80 3.26 -7.03
CA SER A 48 -8.19 3.35 -7.48
C SER A 48 -8.65 4.80 -7.61
N LEU A 49 -8.11 5.69 -6.77
CA LEU A 49 -8.38 7.12 -6.87
C LEU A 49 -7.66 7.75 -8.06
N SER A 50 -6.44 7.31 -8.37
CA SER A 50 -5.70 7.83 -9.51
C SER A 50 -6.40 7.52 -10.83
N LEU A 51 -7.06 6.38 -10.93
CA LEU A 51 -7.86 6.04 -12.11
C LEU A 51 -9.02 7.02 -12.32
N LYS A 52 -9.63 7.49 -11.22
CA LYS A 52 -10.73 8.45 -11.27
C LYS A 52 -10.25 9.86 -11.59
N ASN A 53 -9.01 10.20 -11.25
CA ASN A 53 -8.44 11.53 -11.38
C ASN A 53 -7.50 11.67 -12.57
N ASP A 54 -7.39 10.64 -13.40
CA ASP A 54 -6.53 10.61 -14.58
C ASP A 54 -5.06 10.87 -14.26
N TRP A 55 -4.57 10.34 -13.14
CA TRP A 55 -3.17 10.47 -12.75
C TRP A 55 -2.32 9.40 -13.45
N TYR A 56 -1.92 9.70 -14.67
CA TYR A 56 -1.10 8.82 -15.49
C TYR A 56 0.18 9.53 -15.90
N ASP A 57 1.29 8.78 -15.94
CA ASP A 57 2.55 9.31 -16.43
C ASP A 57 2.60 9.29 -17.97
N GLU A 58 3.75 9.69 -18.54
CA GLU A 58 3.93 9.75 -19.98
C GLU A 58 3.78 8.41 -20.68
N GLN A 59 4.03 7.31 -19.98
CA GLN A 59 3.86 5.95 -20.50
C GLN A 59 2.47 5.39 -20.23
N GLY A 60 1.56 6.19 -19.70
CA GLY A 60 0.20 5.73 -19.40
C GLY A 60 0.08 4.91 -18.13
N ARG A 61 1.09 4.91 -17.27
CA ARG A 61 1.06 4.15 -16.01
C ARG A 61 0.44 5.00 -14.91
N ALA A 62 -0.46 4.39 -14.14
CA ALA A 62 -1.07 5.07 -13.01
C ALA A 62 -0.03 5.32 -11.92
N TYR A 63 -0.12 6.46 -11.26
CA TYR A 63 0.73 6.77 -10.12
C TYR A 63 -0.09 7.41 -9.01
N VAL A 64 0.48 7.37 -7.80
CA VAL A 64 -0.09 8.01 -6.63
C VAL A 64 1.00 8.76 -5.88
N TYR A 65 0.58 9.67 -5.00
CA TYR A 65 1.47 10.29 -4.03
C TYR A 65 1.20 9.72 -2.66
N TYR A 66 2.24 9.25 -2.00
CA TYR A 66 2.15 8.75 -0.64
C TYR A 66 3.45 9.11 0.08
N ALA A 67 3.43 10.26 0.75
CA ALA A 67 4.62 10.77 1.43
C ALA A 67 4.98 9.92 2.64
N ILE A 68 6.27 9.87 2.96
CA ILE A 68 6.76 9.13 4.13
C ILE A 68 6.07 9.59 5.41
N ALA A 69 5.82 10.90 5.55
CA ALA A 69 5.11 11.44 6.71
C ALA A 69 3.71 10.83 6.86
N GLU A 70 3.00 10.64 5.75
CA GLU A 70 1.68 10.02 5.78
C GLU A 70 1.75 8.54 6.16
N ILE A 71 2.76 7.83 5.67
CA ILE A 71 2.98 6.43 6.03
C ILE A 71 3.26 6.30 7.52
N CYS A 72 4.10 7.18 8.06
CA CYS A 72 4.38 7.21 9.50
C CYS A 72 3.12 7.39 10.32
N GLU A 73 2.24 8.29 9.88
CA GLU A 73 0.99 8.56 10.55
C GLU A 73 0.04 7.36 10.49
N ASP A 74 -0.11 6.77 9.31
CA ASP A 74 -1.03 5.65 9.11
C ASP A 74 -0.57 4.38 9.83
N PHE A 75 0.74 4.14 9.91
CA PHE A 75 1.30 2.92 10.49
C PHE A 75 1.76 3.10 11.93
N GLY A 76 1.79 4.34 12.44
CA GLY A 76 2.32 4.61 13.77
C GLY A 76 3.80 4.28 13.88
N CYS A 77 4.60 4.59 12.87
CA CYS A 77 6.01 4.25 12.81
C CYS A 77 6.88 5.47 12.53
N CYS A 78 8.19 5.31 12.70
CA CYS A 78 9.16 6.36 12.39
C CYS A 78 9.52 6.36 10.89
N ARG A 79 10.21 7.41 10.45
CA ARG A 79 10.62 7.56 9.06
C ARG A 79 11.52 6.43 8.55
N VAL A 80 12.41 5.94 9.41
CA VAL A 80 13.31 4.83 9.06
C VAL A 80 12.50 3.58 8.73
N THR A 81 11.52 3.26 9.56
CA THR A 81 10.65 2.11 9.34
C THR A 81 9.81 2.28 8.06
N ALA A 82 9.21 3.46 7.86
CA ALA A 82 8.44 3.75 6.66
C ALA A 82 9.29 3.58 5.40
N ALA A 83 10.52 4.11 5.43
CA ALA A 83 11.44 3.98 4.30
C ALA A 83 11.80 2.51 4.01
N LYS A 84 11.99 1.71 5.06
CA LYS A 84 12.25 0.27 4.90
C LYS A 84 11.08 -0.47 4.25
N LEU A 85 9.85 -0.13 4.64
CA LEU A 85 8.67 -0.76 4.06
C LEU A 85 8.56 -0.46 2.57
N LEU A 86 8.78 0.79 2.18
CA LEU A 86 8.82 1.16 0.78
C LEU A 86 9.94 0.45 0.02
N ALA A 87 11.12 0.34 0.64
CA ALA A 87 12.27 -0.32 0.04
C ALA A 87 12.01 -1.80 -0.23
N GLU A 88 11.26 -2.48 0.64
CA GLU A 88 10.88 -3.89 0.43
C GLU A 88 10.05 -4.07 -0.85
N LEU A 89 9.22 -3.10 -1.18
CA LEU A 89 8.32 -3.16 -2.33
C LEU A 89 8.95 -2.65 -3.62
N ASP A 90 10.00 -1.85 -3.52
CA ASP A 90 10.58 -1.09 -4.63
C ASP A 90 11.24 -1.97 -5.67
N LYS A 91 11.15 -1.55 -6.93
CA LYS A 91 11.74 -2.22 -8.08
C LYS A 91 13.26 -2.38 -7.98
N HIS A 92 13.95 -1.39 -7.39
CA HIS A 92 15.41 -1.37 -7.35
C HIS A 92 16.01 -1.94 -6.07
N THR A 93 15.26 -1.93 -4.97
CA THR A 93 15.78 -2.32 -3.66
C THR A 93 15.07 -3.52 -3.03
N GLY A 94 13.95 -3.94 -3.61
CA GLY A 94 13.12 -5.00 -3.06
C GLY A 94 12.53 -5.90 -4.13
N ILE A 95 11.30 -6.37 -3.86
CA ILE A 95 10.66 -7.40 -4.68
C ILE A 95 10.13 -6.88 -6.03
N GLY A 96 10.00 -5.57 -6.19
CA GLY A 96 9.66 -5.01 -7.49
C GLY A 96 8.17 -4.81 -7.75
N LEU A 97 7.35 -4.72 -6.72
CA LEU A 97 5.92 -4.46 -6.89
C LEU A 97 5.61 -3.00 -7.19
N ILE A 98 6.49 -2.09 -6.83
CA ILE A 98 6.31 -0.65 -7.07
C ILE A 98 7.59 -0.04 -7.62
N GLU A 99 7.43 1.14 -8.23
CA GLU A 99 8.55 1.97 -8.65
C GLU A 99 8.36 3.34 -8.04
N ARG A 100 9.36 3.80 -7.28
CA ARG A 100 9.35 5.12 -6.66
C ARG A 100 10.00 6.15 -7.56
N LYS A 101 9.41 7.34 -7.57
CA LYS A 101 9.99 8.52 -8.20
C LYS A 101 10.14 9.61 -7.16
N LYS A 102 10.58 10.79 -7.57
CA LYS A 102 10.82 11.89 -6.64
C LYS A 102 9.53 12.34 -5.96
N GLN A 103 9.66 12.91 -4.74
CA GLN A 103 8.59 13.57 -4.01
C GLN A 103 7.40 12.69 -3.65
N GLY A 104 7.67 11.41 -3.33
CA GLY A 104 6.62 10.51 -2.86
C GLY A 104 5.73 9.96 -3.96
N GLN A 105 6.08 10.15 -5.22
CA GLN A 105 5.35 9.56 -6.34
C GLN A 105 5.68 8.08 -6.43
N VAL A 106 4.64 7.26 -6.49
CA VAL A 106 4.75 5.81 -6.55
C VAL A 106 3.94 5.31 -7.74
N SER A 107 4.56 4.51 -8.58
CA SER A 107 3.90 3.80 -9.69
C SER A 107 3.91 2.31 -9.42
N ARG A 108 2.92 1.66 -9.92
CA ARG A 108 2.85 0.22 -9.84
C ARG A 108 3.42 -0.46 -11.08
#